data_316683bef5733cea253d7f151e38a3bf
#
_entry.id   316683bef5733cea253d7f151e38a3bf
#
_cell.length_a   1.000
_cell.length_b   1.000
_cell.length_c   1.000
_cell.angle_alpha   90.00
_cell.angle_beta   90.00
_cell.angle_gamma   90.00
#
_symmetry.space_group_name_H-M   'P 1'
#
loop_
_entity.id
_entity.type
_entity.pdbx_description
1 polymer ?
#
loop_
_entity_poly.entity_id
_entity_poly.type
_entity_poly.pdbx_seq_one_letter_code
_entity_poly.pdbx_strand_id
1 'polypeptide(L)'
;MISFSDLFTITMNPVQVILTLIVGLLVGLYVWFIYKKTFSGVMYSRTYGMMLVMMTIVTALMLMLINNSLTLSLGMVGALSIVRYRTAIKDPLDTAFIFWAVGEGIAVGTKFYDVAIIAGIIIGIFVLLISGSRGKGGAQSYLLIIHYSEAAADAIRKMTKQLPGARLKSKVVRPGSIELTMELRLKENETGFVEKFTRVEGVYDASLITHQGDIVA
;
A
#
# COMPACT_ATOMS: atom_id res chain seq x y z
N MET A 1 43.96 9.54 -27.62
CA MET A 1 43.60 10.82 -26.93
C MET A 1 42.08 10.94 -27.03
N ILE A 2 41.35 10.76 -25.95
CA ILE A 2 39.91 10.98 -25.95
C ILE A 2 39.70 12.48 -25.98
N SER A 3 39.09 13.01 -27.05
CA SER A 3 38.81 14.44 -27.16
C SER A 3 37.76 14.84 -26.14
N PHE A 4 37.89 16.05 -25.58
CA PHE A 4 36.93 16.59 -24.63
C PHE A 4 35.50 16.69 -25.24
N SER A 5 35.42 16.83 -26.56
CA SER A 5 34.15 16.77 -27.29
C SER A 5 33.49 15.39 -27.28
N ASP A 6 34.25 14.28 -27.21
CA ASP A 6 33.73 12.92 -27.20
C ASP A 6 33.02 12.57 -25.88
N LEU A 7 33.32 13.32 -24.80
CA LEU A 7 32.66 13.19 -23.51
C LEU A 7 31.24 13.75 -23.50
N PHE A 8 30.86 14.57 -24.46
CA PHE A 8 29.57 15.26 -24.54
C PHE A 8 28.70 14.82 -25.74
N THR A 9 29.26 14.03 -26.67
CA THR A 9 28.52 13.48 -27.80
C THR A 9 27.74 12.22 -27.39
N ILE A 10 26.59 12.43 -26.75
CA ILE A 10 25.64 11.33 -26.49
C ILE A 10 24.84 11.10 -27.77
N THR A 11 25.33 10.20 -28.65
CA THR A 11 24.60 9.75 -29.84
C THR A 11 23.58 8.71 -29.43
N MET A 12 22.44 9.16 -28.90
CA MET A 12 21.31 8.26 -28.65
C MET A 12 20.42 8.17 -29.88
N ASN A 13 20.12 6.93 -30.30
CA ASN A 13 19.12 6.73 -31.34
C ASN A 13 17.73 7.09 -30.76
N PRO A 14 17.01 8.09 -31.30
CA PRO A 14 15.72 8.52 -30.78
C PRO A 14 14.68 7.37 -30.76
N VAL A 15 14.79 6.45 -31.71
CA VAL A 15 13.92 5.25 -31.74
C VAL A 15 14.12 4.38 -30.51
N GLN A 16 15.36 4.21 -30.05
CA GLN A 16 15.65 3.45 -28.82
C GLN A 16 15.08 4.12 -27.57
N VAL A 17 15.17 5.46 -27.50
CA VAL A 17 14.60 6.23 -26.39
C VAL A 17 13.09 6.00 -26.31
N ILE A 18 12.39 6.18 -27.43
CA ILE A 18 10.94 5.99 -27.52
C ILE A 18 10.57 4.55 -27.15
N LEU A 19 11.28 3.56 -27.67
CA LEU A 19 11.02 2.15 -27.40
C LEU A 19 11.20 1.82 -25.91
N THR A 20 12.31 2.27 -25.28
CA THR A 20 12.56 2.07 -23.87
C THR A 20 11.47 2.71 -22.99
N LEU A 21 11.03 3.92 -23.33
CA LEU A 21 9.96 4.60 -22.59
C LEU A 21 8.61 3.89 -22.74
N ILE A 22 8.29 3.41 -23.95
CA ILE A 22 7.06 2.64 -24.20
C ILE A 22 7.08 1.32 -23.40
N VAL A 23 8.19 0.57 -23.48
CA VAL A 23 8.32 -0.67 -22.70
C VAL A 23 8.27 -0.39 -21.21
N GLY A 24 8.94 0.66 -20.73
CA GLY A 24 8.88 1.09 -19.33
C GLY A 24 7.47 1.46 -18.87
N LEU A 25 6.70 2.13 -19.74
CA LEU A 25 5.30 2.43 -19.48
C LEU A 25 4.46 1.15 -19.37
N LEU A 26 4.61 0.20 -20.31
CA LEU A 26 3.85 -1.04 -20.30
C LEU A 26 4.15 -1.89 -19.06
N VAL A 27 5.43 -2.01 -18.70
CA VAL A 27 5.86 -2.73 -17.50
C VAL A 27 5.37 -2.01 -16.24
N GLY A 28 5.48 -0.68 -16.18
CA GLY A 28 4.95 0.11 -15.07
C GLY A 28 3.44 -0.04 -14.89
N LEU A 29 2.68 -0.05 -15.99
CA LEU A 29 1.24 -0.31 -15.98
C LEU A 29 0.92 -1.72 -15.50
N TYR A 30 1.75 -2.70 -15.85
CA TYR A 30 1.61 -4.07 -15.34
C TYR A 30 1.82 -4.12 -13.81
N VAL A 31 2.87 -3.48 -13.28
CA VAL A 31 3.11 -3.37 -11.84
C VAL A 31 1.93 -2.70 -11.14
N TRP A 32 1.42 -1.59 -11.69
CA TRP A 32 0.23 -0.91 -11.19
C TRP A 32 -1.02 -1.82 -11.18
N PHE A 33 -1.21 -2.61 -12.24
CA PHE A 33 -2.34 -3.55 -12.33
C PHE A 33 -2.27 -4.60 -11.23
N ILE A 34 -1.11 -5.18 -10.98
CA ILE A 34 -0.90 -6.13 -9.87
C ILE A 34 -1.14 -5.45 -8.52
N TYR A 35 -0.60 -4.24 -8.31
CA TYR A 35 -0.85 -3.44 -7.11
C TYR A 35 -2.36 -3.24 -6.87
N LYS A 36 -3.08 -2.79 -7.89
CA LYS A 36 -4.53 -2.60 -7.81
C LYS A 36 -5.30 -3.89 -7.46
N LYS A 37 -4.81 -5.03 -7.90
CA LYS A 37 -5.44 -6.33 -7.62
C LYS A 37 -5.08 -6.86 -6.22
N THR A 38 -3.91 -6.48 -5.72
CA THR A 38 -3.41 -6.85 -4.39
C THR A 38 -4.07 -6.03 -3.30
N PHE A 39 -4.19 -4.71 -3.52
CA PHE A 39 -4.84 -3.77 -2.61
C PHE A 39 -6.24 -3.45 -3.11
N SER A 40 -7.26 -4.00 -2.45
CA SER A 40 -8.66 -3.72 -2.74
C SER A 40 -9.31 -2.91 -1.61
N GLY A 41 -10.29 -2.06 -1.95
CA GLY A 41 -11.03 -1.25 -0.98
C GLY A 41 -10.28 0.00 -0.52
N VAL A 42 -10.39 0.31 0.77
CA VAL A 42 -9.90 1.58 1.37
C VAL A 42 -8.37 1.70 1.37
N MET A 43 -7.65 0.60 1.27
CA MET A 43 -6.17 0.60 1.24
C MET A 43 -5.58 0.91 -0.15
N TYR A 44 -6.39 0.92 -1.21
CA TYR A 44 -5.93 1.26 -2.55
C TYR A 44 -5.75 2.77 -2.72
N SER A 45 -4.54 3.22 -3.01
CA SER A 45 -4.26 4.61 -3.37
C SER A 45 -3.97 4.72 -4.88
N ARG A 46 -4.83 5.44 -5.60
CA ARG A 46 -4.63 5.73 -7.03
C ARG A 46 -3.35 6.53 -7.27
N THR A 47 -3.07 7.48 -6.40
CA THR A 47 -1.86 8.33 -6.48
C THR A 47 -0.59 7.48 -6.32
N TYR A 48 -0.61 6.53 -5.40
CA TYR A 48 0.50 5.62 -5.20
C TYR A 48 0.70 4.70 -6.43
N GLY A 49 -0.36 4.20 -7.01
CA GLY A 49 -0.28 3.41 -8.25
C GLY A 49 0.34 4.19 -9.41
N MET A 50 -0.03 5.47 -9.58
CA MET A 50 0.61 6.35 -10.57
C MET A 50 2.10 6.57 -10.27
N MET A 51 2.46 6.71 -8.99
CA MET A 51 3.85 6.82 -8.57
C MET A 51 4.68 5.60 -9.00
N LEU A 52 4.16 4.38 -8.88
CA LEU A 52 4.87 3.17 -9.32
C LEU A 52 5.17 3.19 -10.83
N VAL A 53 4.19 3.60 -11.65
CA VAL A 53 4.38 3.74 -13.10
C VAL A 53 5.47 4.77 -13.41
N MET A 54 5.41 5.94 -12.76
CA MET A 54 6.40 6.98 -12.94
C MET A 54 7.80 6.54 -12.50
N MET A 55 7.90 5.82 -11.38
CA MET A 55 9.18 5.26 -10.89
C MET A 55 9.81 4.33 -11.93
N THR A 56 9.03 3.43 -12.53
CA THR A 56 9.54 2.51 -13.56
C THR A 56 10.07 3.27 -14.77
N ILE A 57 9.30 4.24 -15.29
CA ILE A 57 9.67 5.02 -16.47
C ILE A 57 10.91 5.88 -16.21
N VAL A 58 10.93 6.60 -15.08
CA VAL A 58 12.05 7.48 -14.71
C VAL A 58 13.31 6.67 -14.46
N THR A 59 13.22 5.53 -13.78
CA THR A 59 14.37 4.64 -13.55
C THR A 59 14.89 4.11 -14.88
N ALA A 60 14.03 3.68 -15.80
CA ALA A 60 14.42 3.21 -17.11
C ALA A 60 15.16 4.31 -17.91
N LEU A 61 14.66 5.53 -17.89
CA LEU A 61 15.29 6.68 -18.52
C LEU A 61 16.67 6.96 -17.90
N MET A 62 16.76 7.00 -16.57
CA MET A 62 18.02 7.24 -15.86
C MET A 62 19.07 6.18 -16.21
N LEU A 63 18.70 4.90 -16.17
CA LEU A 63 19.63 3.81 -16.49
C LEU A 63 20.06 3.82 -17.95
N MET A 64 19.17 4.18 -18.87
CA MET A 64 19.53 4.33 -20.28
C MET A 64 20.57 5.45 -20.48
N LEU A 65 20.47 6.55 -19.72
CA LEU A 65 21.46 7.65 -19.77
C LEU A 65 22.80 7.24 -19.13
N ILE A 66 22.75 6.57 -17.99
CA ILE A 66 23.94 6.06 -17.27
C ILE A 66 24.74 5.09 -18.14
N ASN A 67 24.07 4.19 -18.84
CA ASN A 67 24.69 3.15 -19.66
C ASN A 67 25.49 3.71 -20.84
N ASN A 68 25.21 4.93 -21.24
CA ASN A 68 25.85 5.58 -22.39
C ASN A 68 26.96 6.57 -22.01
N SER A 69 27.16 6.88 -20.71
CA SER A 69 28.19 7.84 -20.28
C SER A 69 28.63 7.64 -18.83
N LEU A 70 29.90 7.30 -18.63
CA LEU A 70 30.50 7.18 -17.30
C LEU A 70 30.45 8.48 -16.50
N THR A 71 30.62 9.63 -17.16
CA THR A 71 30.55 10.94 -16.52
C THR A 71 29.15 11.22 -15.98
N LEU A 72 28.11 10.88 -16.75
CA LEU A 72 26.72 11.01 -16.34
C LEU A 72 26.40 10.06 -15.17
N SER A 73 26.96 8.85 -15.18
CA SER A 73 26.79 7.87 -14.09
C SER A 73 27.25 8.43 -12.76
N LEU A 74 28.46 9.00 -12.71
CA LEU A 74 29.01 9.58 -11.50
C LEU A 74 28.21 10.80 -11.02
N GLY A 75 27.80 11.67 -11.94
CA GLY A 75 26.95 12.82 -11.63
C GLY A 75 25.60 12.44 -11.06
N MET A 76 24.97 11.40 -11.61
CA MET A 76 23.64 10.94 -11.20
C MET A 76 23.67 10.24 -9.83
N VAL A 77 24.71 9.44 -9.53
CA VAL A 77 24.89 8.85 -8.20
C VAL A 77 25.02 9.96 -7.15
N GLY A 78 25.78 11.02 -7.46
CA GLY A 78 25.89 12.19 -6.59
C GLY A 78 24.55 12.91 -6.40
N ALA A 79 23.79 13.12 -7.47
CA ALA A 79 22.48 13.77 -7.41
C ALA A 79 21.45 12.94 -6.63
N LEU A 80 21.40 11.63 -6.83
CA LEU A 80 20.48 10.73 -6.12
C LEU A 80 20.79 10.62 -4.63
N SER A 81 22.05 10.79 -4.21
CA SER A 81 22.42 10.76 -2.79
C SER A 81 21.85 11.93 -1.98
N ILE A 82 21.45 13.03 -2.65
CA ILE A 82 20.84 14.20 -2.03
C ILE A 82 19.33 14.01 -1.82
N VAL A 83 18.71 13.10 -2.59
CA VAL A 83 17.26 12.83 -2.49
C VAL A 83 16.97 12.04 -1.22
N ARG A 84 16.42 12.71 -0.23
CA ARG A 84 16.01 12.11 1.03
C ARG A 84 14.48 12.01 1.10
N TYR A 85 13.97 10.80 1.18
CA TYR A 85 12.56 10.59 1.49
C TYR A 85 12.28 10.97 2.95
N ARG A 86 11.36 11.91 3.17
CA ARG A 86 10.94 12.34 4.52
C ARG A 86 9.59 11.77 4.94
N THR A 87 8.87 11.12 4.03
CA THR A 87 7.57 10.51 4.32
C THR A 87 7.77 9.08 4.81
N ALA A 88 7.24 8.77 5.97
CA ALA A 88 7.21 7.40 6.47
C ALA A 88 6.29 6.54 5.57
N ILE A 89 6.84 5.49 5.00
CA ILE A 89 6.06 4.48 4.28
C ILE A 89 5.35 3.63 5.34
N LYS A 90 4.02 3.70 5.35
CA LYS A 90 3.22 3.07 6.42
C LYS A 90 3.10 1.55 6.28
N ASP A 91 3.13 1.03 5.05
CA ASP A 91 2.98 -0.41 4.79
C ASP A 91 4.29 -0.99 4.22
N PRO A 92 4.84 -2.06 4.81
CA PRO A 92 6.00 -2.76 4.28
C PRO A 92 5.81 -3.27 2.83
N LEU A 93 4.57 -3.62 2.44
CA LEU A 93 4.26 -4.04 1.07
C LEU A 93 4.41 -2.91 0.07
N ASP A 94 4.07 -1.68 0.44
CA ASP A 94 4.27 -0.52 -0.42
C ASP A 94 5.76 -0.37 -0.78
N THR A 95 6.64 -0.57 0.20
CA THR A 95 8.10 -0.57 -0.03
C THR A 95 8.51 -1.64 -1.04
N ALA A 96 7.97 -2.86 -0.92
CA ALA A 96 8.27 -3.94 -1.85
C ALA A 96 7.83 -3.61 -3.29
N PHE A 97 6.67 -2.96 -3.47
CA PHE A 97 6.21 -2.50 -4.79
C PHE A 97 7.10 -1.41 -5.38
N ILE A 98 7.63 -0.48 -4.55
CA ILE A 98 8.61 0.53 -5.01
C ILE A 98 9.86 -0.17 -5.53
N PHE A 99 10.45 -1.08 -4.74
CA PHE A 99 11.64 -1.81 -5.16
C PHE A 99 11.42 -2.64 -6.43
N TRP A 100 10.24 -3.24 -6.58
CA TRP A 100 9.89 -3.95 -7.80
C TRP A 100 9.81 -3.00 -9.00
N ALA A 101 9.11 -1.86 -8.87
CA ALA A 101 9.00 -0.85 -9.94
C ALA A 101 10.38 -0.31 -10.36
N VAL A 102 11.26 -0.05 -9.40
CA VAL A 102 12.66 0.37 -9.67
C VAL A 102 13.44 -0.74 -10.37
N GLY A 103 13.35 -1.98 -9.89
CA GLY A 103 14.03 -3.14 -10.49
C GLY A 103 13.62 -3.38 -11.95
N GLU A 104 12.33 -3.30 -12.24
CA GLU A 104 11.81 -3.37 -13.61
C GLU A 104 12.33 -2.21 -14.48
N GLY A 105 12.35 -0.99 -13.93
CA GLY A 105 12.91 0.16 -14.60
C GLY A 105 14.40 -0.03 -14.94
N ILE A 106 15.18 -0.64 -14.03
CA ILE A 106 16.60 -0.97 -14.27
C ILE A 106 16.72 -1.96 -15.43
N ALA A 107 15.96 -3.05 -15.42
CA ALA A 107 16.00 -4.07 -16.46
C ALA A 107 15.64 -3.49 -17.84
N VAL A 108 14.59 -2.68 -17.91
CA VAL A 108 14.18 -1.99 -19.15
C VAL A 108 15.22 -0.98 -19.63
N GLY A 109 15.75 -0.15 -18.73
CA GLY A 109 16.75 0.88 -19.05
C GLY A 109 18.08 0.33 -19.54
N THR A 110 18.46 -0.88 -19.07
CA THR A 110 19.64 -1.63 -19.51
C THR A 110 19.38 -2.48 -20.73
N LYS A 111 18.17 -2.43 -21.32
CA LYS A 111 17.73 -3.16 -22.52
C LYS A 111 17.58 -4.68 -22.33
N PHE A 112 17.55 -5.17 -21.09
CA PHE A 112 17.24 -6.57 -20.79
C PHE A 112 15.71 -6.77 -20.72
N TYR A 113 15.03 -6.59 -21.85
CA TYR A 113 13.56 -6.63 -21.93
C TYR A 113 12.99 -8.01 -21.61
N ASP A 114 13.70 -9.07 -22.01
CA ASP A 114 13.38 -10.46 -21.69
C ASP A 114 13.42 -10.71 -20.17
N VAL A 115 14.45 -10.19 -19.50
CA VAL A 115 14.57 -10.30 -18.03
C VAL A 115 13.43 -9.54 -17.34
N ALA A 116 13.10 -8.32 -17.79
CA ALA A 116 12.00 -7.53 -17.25
C ALA A 116 10.66 -8.28 -17.37
N ILE A 117 10.38 -8.88 -18.53
CA ILE A 117 9.13 -9.62 -18.75
C ILE A 117 9.06 -10.86 -17.86
N ILE A 118 10.13 -11.67 -17.85
CA ILE A 118 10.17 -12.92 -17.07
C ILE A 118 10.08 -12.62 -15.56
N ALA A 119 10.92 -11.70 -15.07
CA ALA A 119 10.92 -11.30 -13.66
C ALA A 119 9.57 -10.68 -13.25
N GLY A 120 9.02 -9.80 -14.07
CA GLY A 120 7.72 -9.19 -13.85
C GLY A 120 6.60 -10.21 -13.69
N ILE A 121 6.54 -11.21 -14.57
CA ILE A 121 5.54 -12.28 -14.51
C ILE A 121 5.72 -13.12 -13.24
N ILE A 122 6.94 -13.54 -12.92
CA ILE A 122 7.23 -14.39 -11.76
C ILE A 122 6.87 -13.64 -10.46
N ILE A 123 7.35 -12.40 -10.31
CA ILE A 123 7.06 -11.57 -9.13
C ILE A 123 5.57 -11.29 -9.03
N GLY A 124 4.92 -10.95 -10.14
CA GLY A 124 3.48 -10.68 -10.17
C GLY A 124 2.65 -11.88 -9.73
N ILE A 125 2.96 -13.09 -10.21
CA ILE A 125 2.31 -14.33 -9.78
C ILE A 125 2.54 -14.56 -8.29
N PHE A 126 3.77 -14.40 -7.81
CA PHE A 126 4.13 -14.59 -6.40
C PHE A 126 3.35 -13.64 -5.48
N VAL A 127 3.27 -12.35 -5.85
CA VAL A 127 2.50 -11.34 -5.12
C VAL A 127 1.02 -11.69 -5.08
N LEU A 128 0.44 -12.13 -6.21
CA LEU A 128 -0.96 -12.53 -6.27
C LEU A 128 -1.25 -13.79 -5.44
N LEU A 129 -0.35 -14.76 -5.40
CA LEU A 129 -0.49 -15.97 -4.58
C LEU A 129 -0.50 -15.62 -3.08
N ILE A 130 0.43 -14.77 -2.64
CA ILE A 130 0.49 -14.33 -1.25
C ILE A 130 -0.72 -13.48 -0.88
N SER A 131 -1.13 -12.57 -1.76
CA SER A 131 -2.30 -11.71 -1.54
C SER A 131 -3.61 -12.52 -1.55
N GLY A 132 -3.73 -13.51 -2.42
CA GLY A 132 -4.90 -14.39 -2.50
C GLY A 132 -5.07 -15.26 -1.25
N SER A 133 -4.00 -15.55 -0.52
CA SER A 133 -4.03 -16.26 0.77
C SER A 133 -4.51 -15.37 1.93
N ARG A 134 -4.46 -14.05 1.79
CA ARG A 134 -5.06 -13.09 2.73
C ARG A 134 -6.56 -12.94 2.48
N GLY A 135 -7.30 -14.06 2.60
CA GLY A 135 -8.75 -14.18 2.69
C GLY A 135 -9.58 -13.28 1.79
N LYS A 136 -10.23 -13.87 0.80
CA LYS A 136 -11.40 -13.34 0.06
C LYS A 136 -12.65 -13.12 0.95
N GLY A 137 -12.46 -12.70 2.18
CA GLY A 137 -13.53 -12.30 3.06
C GLY A 137 -13.22 -10.90 3.52
N GLY A 138 -13.75 -9.90 2.83
CA GLY A 138 -13.68 -8.50 3.21
C GLY A 138 -14.34 -8.19 4.55
N ALA A 139 -13.96 -8.93 5.60
CA ALA A 139 -14.31 -8.58 6.96
C ALA A 139 -13.41 -7.39 7.35
N GLN A 140 -13.94 -6.20 7.16
CA GLN A 140 -13.29 -4.99 7.65
C GLN A 140 -13.28 -5.04 9.18
N SER A 141 -12.15 -4.59 9.74
CA SER A 141 -12.05 -4.44 11.20
C SER A 141 -12.75 -3.15 11.60
N TYR A 142 -13.73 -3.27 12.46
CA TYR A 142 -14.47 -2.16 13.03
C TYR A 142 -14.20 -2.07 14.53
N LEU A 143 -14.14 -0.86 15.05
CA LEU A 143 -14.16 -0.61 16.49
C LEU A 143 -15.60 -0.25 16.88
N LEU A 144 -16.19 -1.06 17.74
CA LEU A 144 -17.45 -0.77 18.41
C LEU A 144 -17.12 -0.11 19.75
N ILE A 145 -17.54 1.12 19.92
CA ILE A 145 -17.39 1.90 21.14
C ILE A 145 -18.78 2.08 21.75
N ILE A 146 -18.96 1.66 23.00
CA ILE A 146 -20.25 1.75 23.71
C ILE A 146 -20.00 2.47 25.03
N HIS A 147 -20.78 3.55 25.27
CA HIS A 147 -20.83 4.21 26.57
C HIS A 147 -22.11 3.85 27.29
N TYR A 148 -22.00 3.31 28.49
CA TYR A 148 -23.15 2.84 29.25
C TYR A 148 -22.97 3.01 30.75
N SER A 149 -24.10 3.04 31.49
CA SER A 149 -24.13 3.06 32.95
C SER A 149 -23.85 1.68 33.53
N GLU A 150 -23.48 1.60 34.79
CA GLU A 150 -23.24 0.35 35.49
C GLU A 150 -24.47 -0.59 35.48
N ALA A 151 -25.67 -0.03 35.48
CA ALA A 151 -26.94 -0.78 35.42
C ALA A 151 -27.10 -1.58 34.11
N ALA A 152 -26.56 -1.09 32.99
CA ALA A 152 -26.62 -1.76 31.69
C ALA A 152 -25.53 -2.82 31.49
N ALA A 153 -24.57 -2.97 32.43
CA ALA A 153 -23.37 -3.77 32.25
C ALA A 153 -23.66 -5.25 31.91
N ASP A 154 -24.64 -5.86 32.57
CA ASP A 154 -24.99 -7.29 32.33
C ASP A 154 -25.66 -7.49 30.98
N ALA A 155 -26.52 -6.55 30.55
CA ALA A 155 -27.15 -6.58 29.23
C ALA A 155 -26.12 -6.46 28.12
N ILE A 156 -25.22 -5.48 28.23
CA ILE A 156 -24.12 -5.25 27.26
C ILE A 156 -23.21 -6.47 27.20
N ARG A 157 -22.84 -7.06 28.34
CA ARG A 157 -22.00 -8.27 28.38
C ARG A 157 -22.65 -9.47 27.69
N LYS A 158 -23.96 -9.64 27.81
CA LYS A 158 -24.69 -10.71 27.09
C LYS A 158 -24.72 -10.47 25.59
N MET A 159 -25.00 -9.23 25.18
CA MET A 159 -25.05 -8.88 23.73
C MET A 159 -23.69 -8.97 23.07
N THR A 160 -22.63 -8.48 23.72
CA THR A 160 -21.27 -8.53 23.16
C THR A 160 -20.72 -9.95 23.02
N LYS A 161 -21.11 -10.89 23.91
CA LYS A 161 -20.74 -12.30 23.77
C LYS A 161 -21.37 -13.00 22.56
N GLN A 162 -22.46 -12.48 22.04
CA GLN A 162 -23.15 -13.03 20.85
C GLN A 162 -22.54 -12.52 19.53
N LEU A 163 -21.67 -11.52 19.58
CA LEU A 163 -21.04 -10.98 18.38
C LEU A 163 -19.88 -11.88 17.92
N PRO A 164 -19.93 -12.39 16.68
CA PRO A 164 -18.89 -13.28 16.15
C PRO A 164 -17.56 -12.52 15.99
N GLY A 165 -16.48 -13.10 16.49
CA GLY A 165 -15.15 -12.55 16.33
C GLY A 165 -14.83 -11.28 17.12
N ALA A 166 -15.68 -10.92 18.10
CA ALA A 166 -15.48 -9.76 18.97
C ALA A 166 -14.28 -9.94 19.88
N ARG A 167 -13.37 -8.97 19.88
CA ARG A 167 -12.20 -8.91 20.76
C ARG A 167 -12.24 -7.63 21.58
N LEU A 168 -12.11 -7.75 22.89
CA LEU A 168 -11.99 -6.60 23.79
C LEU A 168 -10.65 -5.91 23.53
N LYS A 169 -10.68 -4.61 23.24
CA LYS A 169 -9.49 -3.75 23.11
C LYS A 169 -9.27 -2.90 24.35
N SER A 170 -10.34 -2.27 24.85
CA SER A 170 -10.26 -1.40 26.01
C SER A 170 -11.58 -1.41 26.77
N LYS A 171 -11.48 -1.27 28.09
CA LYS A 171 -12.61 -0.97 28.98
C LYS A 171 -12.16 0.10 29.95
N VAL A 172 -12.78 1.27 29.87
CA VAL A 172 -12.52 2.40 30.77
C VAL A 172 -13.71 2.57 31.67
N VAL A 173 -13.49 2.53 32.99
CA VAL A 173 -14.54 2.73 33.99
C VAL A 173 -14.35 4.10 34.61
N ARG A 174 -15.38 4.94 34.54
CA ARG A 174 -15.44 6.27 35.15
C ARG A 174 -16.63 6.32 36.12
N PRO A 175 -16.63 7.19 37.12
CA PRO A 175 -17.81 7.37 37.96
C PRO A 175 -19.06 7.67 37.11
N GLY A 176 -20.03 6.76 37.14
CA GLY A 176 -21.29 6.88 36.42
C GLY A 176 -21.29 6.47 34.96
N SER A 177 -20.14 6.16 34.34
CA SER A 177 -20.12 5.69 32.94
C SER A 177 -18.98 4.68 32.67
N ILE A 178 -19.27 3.72 31.81
CA ILE A 178 -18.32 2.72 31.35
C ILE A 178 -18.20 2.86 29.82
N GLU A 179 -16.97 2.98 29.34
CA GLU A 179 -16.66 2.95 27.93
C GLU A 179 -16.07 1.59 27.57
N LEU A 180 -16.66 0.89 26.64
CA LEU A 180 -16.22 -0.41 26.14
C LEU A 180 -15.84 -0.30 24.67
N THR A 181 -14.59 -0.57 24.35
CA THR A 181 -14.10 -0.61 22.96
C THR A 181 -13.82 -2.05 22.56
N MET A 182 -14.47 -2.51 21.53
CA MET A 182 -14.32 -3.87 21.00
C MET A 182 -13.97 -3.84 19.51
N GLU A 183 -13.07 -4.71 19.11
CA GLU A 183 -12.76 -4.94 17.69
C GLU A 183 -13.68 -6.03 17.17
N LEU A 184 -14.36 -5.76 16.05
CA LEU A 184 -15.25 -6.66 15.36
C LEU A 184 -14.78 -6.87 13.93
N ARG A 185 -14.92 -8.07 13.40
CA ARG A 185 -14.74 -8.36 11.97
C ARG A 185 -16.10 -8.56 11.33
N LEU A 186 -16.56 -7.57 10.58
CA LEU A 186 -17.88 -7.57 9.94
C LEU A 186 -17.72 -7.59 8.42
N LYS A 187 -18.67 -8.23 7.75
CA LYS A 187 -18.83 -8.06 6.30
C LYS A 187 -19.41 -6.69 5.99
N GLU A 188 -19.09 -6.15 4.83
CA GLU A 188 -19.62 -4.88 4.35
C GLU A 188 -21.15 -4.86 4.48
N ASN A 189 -21.72 -3.81 5.11
CA ASN A 189 -23.15 -3.57 5.37
C ASN A 189 -23.84 -4.25 6.57
N GLU A 190 -23.17 -4.99 7.43
CA GLU A 190 -23.80 -5.53 8.65
C GLU A 190 -23.69 -4.52 9.83
N THR A 191 -24.21 -3.30 9.67
CA THR A 191 -24.14 -2.24 10.70
C THR A 191 -25.41 -2.14 11.56
N GLY A 192 -26.53 -2.76 11.14
CA GLY A 192 -27.83 -2.62 11.80
C GLY A 192 -27.91 -3.17 13.24
N PHE A 193 -26.91 -3.94 13.69
CA PHE A 193 -26.88 -4.42 15.07
C PHE A 193 -26.51 -3.32 16.08
N VAL A 194 -25.86 -2.22 15.63
CA VAL A 194 -25.47 -1.11 16.50
C VAL A 194 -26.68 -0.45 17.16
N GLU A 195 -27.79 -0.32 16.41
CA GLU A 195 -29.03 0.22 16.93
C GLU A 195 -29.64 -0.60 18.08
N LYS A 196 -29.34 -1.91 18.15
CA LYS A 196 -29.82 -2.75 19.25
C LYS A 196 -29.17 -2.38 20.57
N PHE A 197 -27.94 -1.88 20.56
CA PHE A 197 -27.25 -1.41 21.77
C PHE A 197 -27.84 -0.12 22.30
N THR A 198 -28.21 0.81 21.42
CA THR A 198 -28.80 2.09 21.85
C THR A 198 -30.21 1.95 22.44
N ARG A 199 -30.89 0.82 22.17
CA ARG A 199 -32.23 0.52 22.76
C ARG A 199 -32.16 -0.02 24.19
N VAL A 200 -30.95 -0.35 24.68
CA VAL A 200 -30.79 -0.87 26.04
C VAL A 200 -30.84 0.30 27.02
N GLU A 201 -31.70 0.21 28.01
CA GLU A 201 -31.80 1.21 29.07
C GLU A 201 -30.47 1.37 29.81
N GLY A 202 -29.99 2.58 29.94
CA GLY A 202 -28.69 2.89 30.54
C GLY A 202 -27.51 2.90 29.54
N VAL A 203 -27.74 2.75 28.25
CA VAL A 203 -26.74 3.04 27.22
C VAL A 203 -26.87 4.47 26.76
N TYR A 204 -25.76 5.21 26.79
CA TYR A 204 -25.73 6.62 26.39
C TYR A 204 -25.54 6.76 24.88
N ASP A 205 -24.54 6.05 24.34
CA ASP A 205 -24.28 5.98 22.91
C ASP A 205 -23.61 4.66 22.50
N ALA A 206 -23.70 4.33 21.22
CA ALA A 206 -22.96 3.25 20.59
C ALA A 206 -22.51 3.71 19.21
N SER A 207 -21.23 3.69 18.96
CA SER A 207 -20.63 4.09 17.69
C SER A 207 -19.80 2.98 17.09
N LEU A 208 -19.88 2.84 15.76
CA LEU A 208 -19.12 1.89 14.98
C LEU A 208 -18.18 2.67 14.07
N ILE A 209 -16.87 2.52 14.28
CA ILE A 209 -15.84 3.23 13.53
C ILE A 209 -15.03 2.21 12.74
N THR A 210 -14.78 2.48 11.47
CA THR A 210 -13.83 1.66 10.68
C THR A 210 -12.43 1.81 11.26
N HIS A 211 -11.87 0.72 11.73
CA HIS A 211 -10.49 0.70 12.21
C HIS A 211 -9.56 0.46 11.03
N GLN A 212 -9.04 1.53 10.46
CA GLN A 212 -7.86 1.46 9.60
C GLN A 212 -6.63 1.38 10.50
N GLY A 213 -6.07 0.18 10.56
CA GLY A 213 -4.99 -0.26 11.41
C GLY A 213 -3.90 0.76 11.72
N ASP A 214 -3.15 0.43 12.74
CA ASP A 214 -1.95 1.00 13.33
C ASP A 214 -2.18 2.10 14.36
N ILE A 215 -2.61 1.64 15.54
CA ILE A 215 -2.11 2.26 16.77
C ILE A 215 -0.66 1.78 16.90
N VAL A 216 0.28 2.59 16.42
CA VAL A 216 1.68 2.48 16.83
C VAL A 216 1.71 2.93 18.27
N ALA A 217 1.92 1.99 19.19
CA ALA A 217 2.28 2.26 20.56
C ALA A 217 3.73 2.73 20.63
#